data_c7045bcee49e1e40ed94f6b3e6f93545
#
_entry.id   c7045bcee49e1e40ed94f6b3e6f93545
#
_cell.length_a   1.000
_cell.length_b   1.000
_cell.length_c   1.000
_cell.angle_alpha   90.00
_cell.angle_beta   90.00
_cell.angle_gamma   90.00
#
_symmetry.space_group_name_H-M   'P 1'
#
loop_
_entity.id
_entity.type
_entity.pdbx_description
1 polymer ?
#
loop_
_entity_poly.entity_id
_entity_poly.type
_entity_poly.pdbx_seq_one_letter_code
_entity_poly.pdbx_strand_id
1 'polypeptide(L)'
;MCSSDLALIDLWDRYQRPLFIVENGLGAHDVVNEDGSIDDDYRIDYFRNHIKAIAAAIADGVEVMGYTPWGCIDLVSLSTCEMSKRYGFIYVDLDDDGNGSYARSRKESFWWYQGVIASNGEVL
;
A
#
# COMPACT_ATOMS: atom_id res chain seq x y z
N MET A 1 4.73 -16.93 5.69
CA MET A 1 5.90 -16.04 5.81
C MET A 1 5.89 -15.15 4.57
N CYS A 2 5.81 -13.86 4.73
CA CYS A 2 5.90 -12.93 3.59
C CYS A 2 7.40 -12.81 3.25
N SER A 3 7.79 -12.81 1.98
CA SER A 3 9.21 -12.72 1.59
C SER A 3 9.85 -11.36 1.90
N SER A 4 9.08 -10.40 2.38
CA SER A 4 9.54 -9.03 2.65
C SER A 4 10.45 -8.94 3.88
N ASP A 5 10.20 -9.73 4.93
CA ASP A 5 11.06 -9.82 6.11
C ASP A 5 12.44 -10.36 5.75
N LEU A 6 12.49 -11.45 4.95
CA LEU A 6 13.75 -12.04 4.49
C LEU A 6 14.57 -11.06 3.63
N ALA A 7 13.92 -10.29 2.75
CA ALA A 7 14.61 -9.29 1.93
C ALA A 7 15.22 -8.17 2.79
N LEU A 8 14.53 -7.71 3.82
CA LEU A 8 15.05 -6.69 4.75
C LEU A 8 16.23 -7.21 5.56
N ILE A 9 16.14 -8.45 6.04
CA ILE A 9 17.23 -9.11 6.79
C ILE A 9 18.46 -9.29 5.89
N ASP A 10 18.30 -9.78 4.65
CA ASP A 10 19.42 -9.97 3.70
C ASP A 10 20.13 -8.64 3.36
N LEU A 11 19.36 -7.57 3.15
CA LEU A 11 19.93 -6.26 2.90
C LEU A 11 20.64 -5.69 4.12
N TRP A 12 20.08 -5.87 5.31
CA TRP A 12 20.70 -5.45 6.56
C TRP A 12 21.99 -6.23 6.82
N ASP A 13 22.00 -7.54 6.71
CA ASP A 13 23.17 -8.38 6.91
C ASP A 13 24.31 -8.01 5.97
N ARG A 14 23.99 -7.67 4.74
CA ARG A 14 24.96 -7.31 3.70
C ARG A 14 25.55 -5.91 3.88
N TYR A 15 24.72 -4.92 4.20
CA TYR A 15 25.13 -3.53 4.12
C TYR A 15 25.25 -2.82 5.47
N GLN A 16 24.61 -3.32 6.52
CA GLN A 16 24.62 -2.73 7.89
C GLN A 16 24.30 -1.23 7.84
N ARG A 17 23.26 -0.86 7.11
CA ARG A 17 22.76 0.51 6.94
C ARG A 17 21.27 0.56 7.17
N PRO A 18 20.75 1.65 7.80
CA PRO A 18 19.32 1.84 7.95
C PRO A 18 18.57 1.71 6.61
N LEU A 19 17.44 1.03 6.61
CA LEU A 19 16.62 0.77 5.43
C LEU A 19 15.40 1.67 5.41
N PHE A 20 15.07 2.21 4.25
CA PHE A 20 13.82 2.93 4.01
C PHE A 20 13.08 2.27 2.84
N ILE A 21 11.85 1.81 3.09
CA ILE A 21 10.99 1.29 2.02
C ILE A 21 10.28 2.49 1.39
N VAL A 22 10.76 2.91 0.24
CA VAL A 22 10.27 4.12 -0.45
C VAL A 22 9.04 3.88 -1.32
N GLU A 23 8.79 2.62 -1.71
CA GLU A 23 7.65 2.20 -2.51
C GLU A 23 7.25 0.78 -2.16
N ASN A 24 5.96 0.58 -1.90
CA ASN A 24 5.34 -0.74 -1.80
C ASN A 24 3.83 -0.59 -2.05
N GLY A 25 3.24 -1.38 -2.93
CA GLY A 25 1.83 -1.24 -3.25
C GLY A 25 1.25 -2.41 -4.02
N LEU A 26 -0.07 -2.48 -4.03
CA LEU A 26 -0.86 -3.49 -4.73
C LEU A 26 -1.72 -2.81 -5.78
N GLY A 27 -1.45 -3.10 -7.05
CA GLY A 27 -2.35 -2.75 -8.15
C GLY A 27 -3.46 -3.79 -8.30
N ALA A 28 -4.71 -3.35 -8.22
CA ALA A 28 -5.89 -4.20 -8.30
C ALA A 28 -7.06 -3.48 -8.99
N HIS A 29 -8.03 -4.24 -9.47
CA HIS A 29 -9.28 -3.69 -9.99
C HIS A 29 -10.26 -3.52 -8.82
N ASP A 30 -10.60 -2.28 -8.52
CA ASP A 30 -11.56 -1.94 -7.48
C ASP A 30 -13.01 -2.05 -8.01
N VAL A 31 -13.93 -2.40 -7.14
CA VAL A 31 -15.36 -2.40 -7.42
C VAL A 31 -16.01 -1.26 -6.66
N VAL A 32 -16.69 -0.39 -7.38
CA VAL A 32 -17.50 0.70 -6.78
C VAL A 32 -18.88 0.15 -6.49
N ASN A 33 -19.30 0.18 -5.24
CA ASN A 33 -20.62 -0.25 -4.79
C ASN A 33 -21.71 0.75 -5.25
N GLU A 34 -22.99 0.36 -5.14
CA GLU A 34 -24.13 1.22 -5.52
C GLU A 34 -24.19 2.53 -4.74
N ASP A 35 -23.70 2.55 -3.50
CA ASP A 35 -23.63 3.73 -2.64
C ASP A 35 -22.36 4.58 -2.86
N GLY A 36 -21.49 4.15 -3.79
CA GLY A 36 -20.21 4.81 -4.10
C GLY A 36 -19.05 4.44 -3.19
N SER A 37 -19.25 3.54 -2.21
CA SER A 37 -18.18 3.00 -1.38
C SER A 37 -17.29 2.01 -2.15
N ILE A 38 -16.08 1.78 -1.66
CA ILE A 38 -15.15 0.81 -2.22
C ILE A 38 -14.54 0.02 -1.06
N ASP A 39 -14.93 -1.27 -0.99
CA ASP A 39 -14.44 -2.23 -0.01
C ASP A 39 -13.20 -2.90 -0.58
N ASP A 40 -12.04 -2.41 -0.21
CA ASP A 40 -10.76 -2.90 -0.71
C ASP A 40 -9.95 -3.64 0.36
N ASP A 41 -10.60 -4.58 1.06
CA ASP A 41 -10.02 -5.43 2.10
C ASP A 41 -8.76 -6.17 1.65
N TYR A 42 -8.71 -6.59 0.37
CA TYR A 42 -7.52 -7.20 -0.21
C TYR A 42 -6.29 -6.28 -0.18
N ARG A 43 -6.49 -4.95 -0.29
CA ARG A 43 -5.42 -3.96 -0.17
C ARG A 43 -5.02 -3.78 1.28
N ILE A 44 -5.99 -3.74 2.19
CA ILE A 44 -5.76 -3.71 3.63
C ILE A 44 -4.94 -4.93 4.06
N ASP A 45 -5.33 -6.14 3.62
CA ASP A 45 -4.62 -7.37 3.94
C ASP A 45 -3.19 -7.39 3.38
N TYR A 46 -3.00 -6.87 2.17
CA TYR A 46 -1.67 -6.73 1.58
C TYR A 46 -0.76 -5.87 2.46
N PHE A 47 -1.18 -4.66 2.80
CA PHE A 47 -0.38 -3.75 3.63
C PHE A 47 -0.20 -4.28 5.06
N ARG A 48 -1.24 -4.84 5.66
CA ARG A 48 -1.18 -5.46 6.98
C ARG A 48 -0.07 -6.53 7.05
N ASN A 49 -0.01 -7.39 6.05
CA ASN A 49 1.00 -8.45 6.01
C ASN A 49 2.43 -7.89 5.81
N HIS A 50 2.58 -6.84 5.01
CA HIS A 50 3.89 -6.19 4.83
C HIS A 50 4.35 -5.46 6.08
N ILE A 51 3.47 -4.74 6.77
CA ILE A 51 3.80 -4.04 8.02
C ILE A 51 4.16 -5.05 9.12
N LYS A 52 3.46 -6.19 9.20
CA LYS A 52 3.83 -7.28 10.12
C LYS A 52 5.22 -7.86 9.81
N ALA A 53 5.55 -8.01 8.53
CA ALA A 53 6.87 -8.46 8.12
C ALA A 53 7.97 -7.45 8.47
N ILE A 54 7.70 -6.14 8.33
CA ILE A 54 8.61 -5.08 8.78
C ILE A 54 8.82 -5.15 10.29
N ALA A 55 7.75 -5.30 11.07
CA ALA A 55 7.85 -5.43 12.52
C ALA A 55 8.68 -6.66 12.94
N ALA A 56 8.53 -7.79 12.23
CA ALA A 56 9.34 -8.97 12.46
C ALA A 56 10.82 -8.72 12.14
N ALA A 57 11.14 -8.09 11.03
CA ALA A 57 12.52 -7.73 10.68
C ALA A 57 13.15 -6.77 11.72
N ILE A 58 12.39 -5.80 12.23
CA ILE A 58 12.85 -4.91 13.29
C ILE A 58 13.14 -5.71 14.58
N ALA A 59 12.28 -6.67 14.93
CA ALA A 59 12.49 -7.53 16.09
C ALA A 59 13.75 -8.41 15.95
N ASP A 60 14.12 -8.75 14.72
CA ASP A 60 15.36 -9.48 14.39
C ASP A 60 16.61 -8.56 14.29
N GLY A 61 16.46 -7.26 14.60
CA GLY A 61 17.56 -6.30 14.70
C GLY A 61 17.81 -5.45 13.44
N VAL A 62 16.93 -5.51 12.45
CA VAL A 62 17.02 -4.65 11.26
C VAL A 62 16.63 -3.21 11.62
N GLU A 63 17.45 -2.23 11.28
CA GLU A 63 17.12 -0.83 11.45
C GLU A 63 16.28 -0.34 10.24
N VAL A 64 14.96 -0.22 10.45
CA VAL A 64 14.04 0.33 9.45
C VAL A 64 13.62 1.73 9.86
N MET A 65 13.98 2.71 9.04
CA MET A 65 13.73 4.14 9.34
C MET A 65 12.41 4.66 8.78
N GLY A 66 11.76 3.93 7.87
CA GLY A 66 10.47 4.34 7.32
C GLY A 66 9.90 3.40 6.26
N TYR A 67 8.61 3.60 6.02
CA TYR A 67 7.83 2.87 5.03
C TYR A 67 6.84 3.80 4.34
N THR A 68 6.83 3.82 3.02
CA THR A 68 5.87 4.59 2.23
C THR A 68 5.17 3.68 1.20
N PRO A 69 3.83 3.65 1.19
CA PRO A 69 3.07 2.99 0.16
C PRO A 69 3.24 3.67 -1.20
N TRP A 70 3.13 2.86 -2.27
CA TRP A 70 3.02 3.37 -3.62
C TRP A 70 1.59 3.83 -3.93
N GLY A 71 1.44 5.10 -4.35
CA GLY A 71 0.18 5.65 -4.84
C GLY A 71 -0.81 5.96 -3.71
N CYS A 72 -0.80 7.15 -3.10
CA CYS A 72 -1.85 7.56 -2.17
C CYS A 72 -3.19 7.81 -2.88
N ILE A 73 -3.16 8.23 -4.15
CA ILE A 73 -4.30 8.48 -5.05
C ILE A 73 -4.14 7.53 -6.24
N ASP A 74 -5.24 7.03 -6.79
CA ASP A 74 -5.22 6.22 -8.00
C ASP A 74 -4.47 6.93 -9.12
N LEU A 75 -3.65 6.20 -9.81
CA LEU A 75 -2.79 6.67 -10.88
C LEU A 75 -2.71 5.62 -12.00
N VAL A 76 -2.29 6.01 -13.17
CA VAL A 76 -2.04 5.09 -14.28
C VAL A 76 -0.89 4.15 -13.91
N SER A 77 -1.15 2.85 -14.01
CA SER A 77 -0.13 1.83 -13.79
C SER A 77 1.00 1.98 -14.81
N LEU A 78 2.24 2.20 -14.36
CA LEU A 78 3.40 2.32 -15.23
C LEU A 78 3.74 1.01 -15.96
N SER A 79 3.44 -0.14 -15.34
CA SER A 79 3.77 -1.45 -15.91
C SER A 79 2.81 -1.92 -17.00
N THR A 80 1.53 -1.49 -16.96
CA THR A 80 0.47 -1.96 -17.86
C THR A 80 -0.20 -0.84 -18.64
N CYS A 81 0.07 0.44 -18.30
CA CYS A 81 -0.55 1.62 -18.90
C CYS A 81 -2.07 1.67 -18.71
N GLU A 82 -2.57 1.15 -17.57
CA GLU A 82 -3.99 1.06 -17.22
C GLU A 82 -4.31 1.93 -16.02
N MET A 83 -5.41 2.68 -16.08
CA MET A 83 -5.98 3.39 -14.93
C MET A 83 -6.82 2.44 -14.08
N SER A 84 -7.43 1.44 -14.68
CA SER A 84 -8.24 0.42 -13.99
C SER A 84 -7.45 -0.43 -13.00
N LYS A 85 -6.14 -0.56 -13.18
CA LYS A 85 -5.22 -1.18 -12.21
C LYS A 85 -4.84 -0.18 -11.13
N ARG A 86 -5.65 -0.10 -10.09
CA ARG A 86 -5.64 0.94 -9.08
C ARG A 86 -4.73 0.60 -7.90
N TYR A 87 -3.98 1.60 -7.43
CA TYR A 87 -3.04 1.48 -6.31
C TYR A 87 -3.44 2.29 -5.09
N GLY A 88 -4.27 3.33 -5.29
CA GLY A 88 -4.51 4.36 -4.30
C GLY A 88 -5.41 3.94 -3.14
N PHE A 89 -5.29 4.66 -2.04
CA PHE A 89 -6.27 4.72 -0.95
C PHE A 89 -7.44 5.66 -1.29
N ILE A 90 -7.23 6.50 -2.29
CA ILE A 90 -8.21 7.45 -2.83
C ILE A 90 -8.49 7.04 -4.27
N TYR A 91 -9.76 6.73 -4.53
CA TYR A 91 -10.28 6.42 -5.84
C TYR A 91 -10.36 7.67 -6.71
N VAL A 92 -10.07 7.52 -8.00
CA VAL A 92 -10.30 8.54 -9.02
C VAL A 92 -11.27 7.99 -10.05
N ASP A 93 -12.37 8.68 -10.28
CA ASP A 93 -13.36 8.33 -11.32
C ASP A 93 -12.79 8.63 -12.70
N LEU A 94 -12.04 7.68 -13.24
CA LEU A 94 -11.42 7.71 -14.55
C LEU A 94 -11.24 6.26 -15.04
N ASP A 95 -11.61 5.99 -16.29
CA ASP A 95 -11.38 4.70 -16.95
C ASP A 95 -10.09 4.69 -17.82
N ASP A 96 -9.83 3.57 -18.47
CA ASP A 96 -8.64 3.38 -19.32
C ASP A 96 -8.72 4.15 -20.64
N ASP A 97 -9.91 4.56 -21.06
CA ASP A 97 -10.16 5.37 -22.27
C ASP A 97 -10.13 6.88 -21.99
N GLY A 98 -9.95 7.28 -20.72
CA GLY A 98 -9.92 8.67 -20.30
C GLY A 98 -11.30 9.27 -20.02
N ASN A 99 -12.34 8.43 -19.89
CA ASN A 99 -13.68 8.88 -19.51
C ASN A 99 -13.82 8.87 -17.98
N GLY A 100 -14.58 9.83 -17.45
CA GLY A 100 -14.87 9.95 -16.03
C GLY A 100 -14.97 11.39 -15.60
N SER A 101 -15.40 11.62 -14.37
CA SER A 101 -15.58 12.95 -13.79
C SER A 101 -14.32 13.48 -13.09
N TYR A 102 -13.30 12.64 -12.90
CA TYR A 102 -12.11 12.87 -12.06
C TYR A 102 -12.44 13.11 -10.58
N ALA A 103 -13.68 12.85 -10.16
CA ALA A 103 -14.07 12.92 -8.76
C ALA A 103 -13.23 11.94 -7.92
N ARG A 104 -12.95 12.34 -6.68
CA ARG A 104 -12.13 11.55 -5.76
C ARG A 104 -12.96 11.12 -4.56
N SER A 105 -12.86 9.84 -4.20
CA SER A 105 -13.48 9.30 -3.00
C SER A 105 -12.48 8.46 -2.21
N ARG A 106 -12.66 8.43 -0.89
CA ARG A 106 -11.82 7.62 -0.01
C ARG A 106 -12.32 6.19 -0.01
N LYS A 107 -11.38 5.22 -0.13
CA LYS A 107 -11.67 3.79 -0.02
C LYS A 107 -11.62 3.36 1.45
N GLU A 108 -12.04 2.13 1.74
CA GLU A 108 -11.97 1.59 3.10
C GLU A 108 -10.53 1.53 3.62
N SER A 109 -9.59 1.19 2.77
CA SER A 109 -8.16 1.20 3.07
C SER A 109 -7.63 2.57 3.50
N PHE A 110 -8.24 3.69 3.09
CA PHE A 110 -7.85 5.02 3.53
C PHE A 110 -8.04 5.18 5.04
N TRP A 111 -9.19 4.79 5.55
CA TRP A 111 -9.52 4.92 6.97
C TRP A 111 -8.70 3.97 7.82
N TRP A 112 -8.53 2.75 7.35
CA TRP A 112 -7.66 1.77 7.99
C TRP A 112 -6.21 2.29 8.08
N TYR A 113 -5.65 2.76 6.96
CA TYR A 113 -4.25 3.22 6.94
C TYR A 113 -4.03 4.50 7.75
N GLN A 114 -5.02 5.38 7.84
CA GLN A 114 -5.01 6.52 8.76
C GLN A 114 -4.83 6.05 10.23
N GLY A 115 -5.51 4.98 10.63
CA GLY A 115 -5.34 4.36 11.95
C GLY A 115 -3.95 3.76 12.15
N VAL A 116 -3.42 3.09 11.12
CA VAL A 116 -2.04 2.55 11.14
C VAL A 116 -1.01 3.67 11.37
N ILE A 117 -1.13 4.78 10.65
CA ILE A 117 -0.23 5.93 10.81
C ILE A 117 -0.36 6.52 12.22
N ALA A 118 -1.57 6.72 12.70
CA ALA A 118 -1.83 7.30 14.03
C ALA A 118 -1.28 6.45 15.17
N SER A 119 -1.25 5.13 15.00
CA SER A 119 -0.70 4.17 15.98
C SER A 119 0.78 3.83 15.75
N ASN A 120 1.42 4.41 14.73
CA ASN A 120 2.78 4.03 14.30
C ASN A 120 2.90 2.52 14.02
N GLY A 121 1.86 1.92 13.43
CA GLY A 121 1.83 0.51 13.06
C GLY A 121 1.50 -0.47 14.20
N GLU A 122 1.16 0.01 15.38
CA GLU A 122 0.79 -0.85 16.51
C GLU A 122 -0.62 -1.45 16.36
N VAL A 123 -1.50 -0.74 15.65
CA VAL A 123 -2.87 -1.19 15.35
C VAL A 123 -2.99 -1.44 13.84
N LEU A 124 -3.27 -2.71 13.47
CA LEU A 124 -3.34 -3.18 12.08
C LEU A 124 -4.70 -3.81 11.75
#